data_5e8690558644e8433d0669c03171edc6
#
_entry.id   5e8690558644e8433d0669c03171edc6
#
_cell.length_a   1.000
_cell.length_b   1.000
_cell.length_c   1.000
_cell.angle_alpha   90.00
_cell.angle_beta   90.00
_cell.angle_gamma   90.00
#
_symmetry.space_group_name_H-M   'P 1'
#
loop_
_entity.id
_entity.type
_entity.pdbx_description
1 polymer ?
#
loop_
_entity_poly.entity_id
_entity_poly.type
_entity_poly.pdbx_seq_one_letter_code
_entity_poly.pdbx_strand_id
1 'polypeptide(L)'
;WTKVKGRFKEITFVEPVEQLLYLASAQLQEERTISDAENAKSLFELAKETRYVSKDFPLETAIQLYPLDLFSAYAITNAIQRYGQNERSLFTFLAAQGTNSISEFEPSEHQTYNLQKVYDYILYNFYSYLKDANADSMSWSTIQVSIERVEGQDWANEEEMLQAVKLVKAIGLLNLFGTAGFKLTERNLTDYAREAMAIDNAKEIIQKLSAKKIIRFAAYKERLMLFEGTDVDLEAEIREAGMMVSRPVTFVDELNVFFSRRISPVKAHFYQKGTPRFFDYMIREEPIDIVPTGDTDGYIELIFSTHKKALEEIKKFSSETDHA
;
A
#
# COMPACT_ATOMS: atom_id res chain seq x y z
N TRP A 1 -29.24 -16.04 9.05
CA TRP A 1 -28.13 -15.26 9.68
C TRP A 1 -28.17 -13.80 9.25
N THR A 2 -28.26 -13.49 7.99
CA THR A 2 -28.28 -12.12 7.43
C THR A 2 -29.33 -11.20 8.08
N LYS A 3 -30.52 -11.70 8.42
CA LYS A 3 -31.59 -10.92 9.08
C LYS A 3 -31.30 -10.58 10.55
N VAL A 4 -30.38 -11.28 11.19
CA VAL A 4 -30.03 -11.14 12.61
C VAL A 4 -28.73 -10.38 12.81
N LYS A 5 -27.80 -10.47 11.85
CA LYS A 5 -26.46 -9.85 11.86
C LYS A 5 -26.49 -8.34 12.18
N GLY A 6 -27.48 -7.61 11.65
CA GLY A 6 -27.61 -6.17 11.91
C GLY A 6 -28.00 -5.78 13.33
N ARG A 7 -28.35 -6.73 14.21
CA ARG A 7 -28.72 -6.48 15.61
C ARG A 7 -27.58 -6.74 16.59
N PHE A 8 -26.45 -7.27 16.11
CA PHE A 8 -25.26 -7.56 16.91
C PHE A 8 -24.09 -6.74 16.44
N LYS A 9 -23.29 -6.27 17.39
CA LYS A 9 -21.98 -5.67 17.08
C LYS A 9 -21.02 -6.83 16.88
N GLU A 10 -20.56 -7.03 15.65
CA GLU A 10 -19.51 -8.00 15.36
C GLU A 10 -18.17 -7.46 15.84
N ILE A 11 -17.49 -8.21 16.68
CA ILE A 11 -16.12 -7.92 17.14
C ILE A 11 -15.23 -8.96 16.48
N THR A 12 -14.43 -8.54 15.54
CA THR A 12 -13.47 -9.41 14.88
C THR A 12 -12.15 -9.35 15.63
N PHE A 13 -11.70 -10.50 16.11
CA PHE A 13 -10.37 -10.66 16.69
C PHE A 13 -9.42 -11.10 15.56
N VAL A 14 -8.57 -10.19 15.12
CA VAL A 14 -7.52 -10.47 14.14
C VAL A 14 -6.19 -10.26 14.84
N GLU A 15 -5.39 -11.30 14.94
CA GLU A 15 -4.04 -11.20 15.46
C GLU A 15 -3.18 -10.32 14.53
N PRO A 16 -2.41 -9.37 15.07
CA PRO A 16 -1.46 -8.62 14.28
C PRO A 16 -0.48 -9.54 13.54
N VAL A 17 -0.18 -9.24 12.28
CA VAL A 17 0.73 -10.04 11.46
C VAL A 17 2.08 -10.26 12.17
N GLU A 18 2.62 -9.22 12.81
CA GLU A 18 3.92 -9.29 13.49
C GLU A 18 3.91 -10.26 14.69
N GLN A 19 2.78 -10.42 15.38
CA GLN A 19 2.65 -11.43 16.45
C GLN A 19 2.63 -12.86 15.86
N LEU A 20 1.96 -13.06 14.73
CA LEU A 20 1.98 -14.34 14.04
C LEU A 20 3.38 -14.70 13.52
N LEU A 21 4.14 -13.70 13.06
CA LEU A 21 5.53 -13.89 12.63
C LEU A 21 6.44 -14.27 13.81
N TYR A 22 6.21 -13.69 14.99
CA TYR A 22 6.92 -14.09 16.19
C TYR A 22 6.66 -15.57 16.56
N LEU A 23 5.41 -16.00 16.50
CA LEU A 23 5.07 -17.41 16.72
C LEU A 23 5.65 -18.34 15.65
N ALA A 24 5.63 -17.90 14.38
CA ALA A 24 6.22 -18.65 13.28
C ALA A 24 7.74 -18.80 13.43
N SER A 25 8.43 -17.74 13.87
CA SER A 25 9.88 -17.78 14.11
C SER A 25 10.26 -18.79 15.18
N ALA A 26 9.49 -18.86 16.27
CA ALA A 26 9.72 -19.83 17.34
C ALA A 26 9.59 -21.28 16.84
N GLN A 27 8.58 -21.57 15.99
CA GLN A 27 8.40 -22.91 15.43
C GLN A 27 9.52 -23.30 14.45
N LEU A 28 9.93 -22.38 13.58
CA LEU A 28 10.99 -22.65 12.61
C LEU A 28 12.35 -22.88 13.28
N GLN A 29 12.60 -22.24 14.42
CA GLN A 29 13.84 -22.36 15.15
C GLN A 29 14.03 -23.76 15.77
N GLU A 30 12.94 -24.43 16.18
CA GLU A 30 13.00 -25.78 16.72
C GLU A 30 13.44 -26.83 15.68
N GLU A 31 13.23 -26.57 14.41
CA GLU A 31 13.43 -27.54 13.33
C GLU A 31 14.71 -27.34 12.52
N ARG A 32 15.41 -26.20 12.61
CA ARG A 32 16.50 -25.85 11.69
C ARG A 32 17.69 -25.11 12.33
N THR A 33 18.90 -25.38 11.83
CA THR A 33 20.13 -24.67 12.22
C THR A 33 20.26 -23.37 11.40
N ILE A 34 20.47 -22.23 12.05
CA ILE A 34 20.59 -20.90 11.40
C ILE A 34 21.92 -20.85 10.63
N SER A 35 21.90 -20.84 9.30
CA SER A 35 23.11 -20.80 8.47
C SER A 35 23.37 -19.45 7.81
N ASP A 36 22.42 -18.50 7.75
CA ASP A 36 22.57 -17.30 6.92
C ASP A 36 22.03 -16.01 7.55
N ALA A 37 22.63 -15.65 8.69
CA ALA A 37 22.24 -14.45 9.45
C ALA A 37 22.55 -13.13 8.71
N GLU A 38 23.50 -13.13 7.76
CA GLU A 38 23.93 -11.90 7.08
C GLU A 38 22.92 -11.49 6.01
N ASN A 39 22.42 -12.44 5.23
CA ASN A 39 21.36 -12.21 4.26
C ASN A 39 20.04 -11.78 4.92
N ALA A 40 19.67 -12.43 6.01
CA ALA A 40 18.47 -12.04 6.78
C ALA A 40 18.57 -10.61 7.34
N LYS A 41 19.76 -10.14 7.72
CA LYS A 41 19.99 -8.74 8.15
C LYS A 41 19.80 -7.75 7.00
N SER A 42 20.38 -8.04 5.83
CA SER A 42 20.23 -7.18 4.65
C SER A 42 18.76 -7.03 4.26
N LEU A 43 18.01 -8.12 4.23
CA LEU A 43 16.58 -8.12 3.94
C LEU A 43 15.75 -7.43 5.03
N PHE A 44 16.15 -7.53 6.29
CA PHE A 44 15.51 -6.82 7.39
C PHE A 44 15.69 -5.29 7.26
N GLU A 45 16.90 -4.81 7.00
CA GLU A 45 17.15 -3.38 6.80
C GLU A 45 16.36 -2.86 5.59
N LEU A 46 16.30 -3.62 4.50
CA LEU A 46 15.50 -3.32 3.33
C LEU A 46 14.00 -3.23 3.68
N ALA A 47 13.48 -4.15 4.49
CA ALA A 47 12.07 -4.16 4.91
C ALA A 47 11.73 -2.92 5.78
N LYS A 48 12.66 -2.45 6.60
CA LYS A 48 12.53 -1.20 7.36
C LYS A 48 12.60 0.04 6.48
N GLU A 49 13.59 0.10 5.58
CA GLU A 49 13.76 1.22 4.62
C GLU A 49 12.49 1.39 3.78
N THR A 50 11.93 0.30 3.29
CA THR A 50 10.71 0.28 2.48
C THR A 50 9.43 0.49 3.27
N ARG A 51 9.48 0.51 4.60
CA ARG A 51 8.32 0.56 5.50
C ARG A 51 7.38 -0.62 5.34
N TYR A 52 7.93 -1.78 5.01
CA TYR A 52 7.15 -3.00 4.87
C TYR A 52 6.77 -3.60 6.23
N VAL A 53 7.62 -3.42 7.22
CA VAL A 53 7.39 -3.78 8.63
C VAL A 53 7.44 -2.55 9.53
N SER A 54 6.97 -2.69 10.77
CA SER A 54 7.05 -1.62 11.77
C SER A 54 8.50 -1.30 12.14
N LYS A 55 8.73 -0.08 12.64
CA LYS A 55 10.07 0.34 13.10
C LYS A 55 10.57 -0.50 14.27
N ASP A 56 9.65 -1.00 15.08
CA ASP A 56 9.94 -1.72 16.30
C ASP A 56 10.05 -3.24 16.10
N PHE A 57 9.89 -3.73 14.84
CA PHE A 57 10.03 -5.15 14.54
C PHE A 57 11.44 -5.65 14.88
N PRO A 58 11.59 -6.77 15.64
CA PRO A 58 12.89 -7.23 16.11
C PRO A 58 13.71 -7.90 15.00
N LEU A 59 14.99 -7.58 14.90
CA LEU A 59 15.93 -8.24 14.01
C LEU A 59 16.04 -9.76 14.31
N GLU A 60 16.02 -10.12 15.57
CA GLU A 60 16.12 -11.52 15.99
C GLU A 60 15.00 -12.37 15.39
N THR A 61 13.76 -11.88 15.43
CA THR A 61 12.62 -12.55 14.79
C THR A 61 12.81 -12.71 13.28
N ALA A 62 13.34 -11.69 12.60
CA ALA A 62 13.62 -11.77 11.16
C ALA A 62 14.66 -12.85 10.83
N ILE A 63 15.71 -12.99 11.63
CA ILE A 63 16.73 -14.04 11.48
C ILE A 63 16.13 -15.43 11.74
N GLN A 64 15.30 -15.56 12.76
CA GLN A 64 14.67 -16.83 13.13
C GLN A 64 13.63 -17.33 12.12
N LEU A 65 13.12 -16.46 11.23
CA LEU A 65 12.19 -16.85 10.18
C LEU A 65 12.86 -17.59 9.02
N TYR A 66 14.19 -17.57 8.92
CA TYR A 66 14.91 -18.28 7.86
C TYR A 66 14.49 -19.78 7.76
N PRO A 67 14.31 -20.33 6.56
CA PRO A 67 14.66 -19.85 5.21
C PRO A 67 13.62 -18.91 4.59
N LEU A 68 12.55 -18.59 5.27
CA LEU A 68 11.54 -17.64 4.84
C LEU A 68 12.08 -16.22 5.02
N ASP A 69 12.16 -15.42 3.97
CA ASP A 69 12.52 -14.02 4.12
C ASP A 69 11.38 -13.20 4.71
N LEU A 70 11.70 -12.04 5.27
CA LEU A 70 10.73 -11.23 6.00
C LEU A 70 9.59 -10.72 5.11
N PHE A 71 9.85 -10.38 3.83
CA PHE A 71 8.82 -9.97 2.88
C PHE A 71 7.85 -11.11 2.58
N SER A 72 8.40 -12.29 2.39
CA SER A 72 7.66 -13.52 2.12
C SER A 72 6.85 -13.97 3.34
N ALA A 73 7.43 -13.89 4.53
CA ALA A 73 6.76 -14.20 5.78
C ALA A 73 5.55 -13.28 6.00
N TYR A 74 5.71 -11.99 5.74
CA TYR A 74 4.63 -11.02 5.86
C TYR A 74 3.54 -11.26 4.81
N ALA A 75 3.93 -11.50 3.55
CA ALA A 75 3.01 -11.76 2.46
C ALA A 75 2.17 -13.02 2.67
N ILE A 76 2.81 -14.16 3.03
CA ILE A 76 2.09 -15.42 3.27
C ILE A 76 1.16 -15.32 4.48
N THR A 77 1.58 -14.64 5.55
CA THR A 77 0.73 -14.44 6.73
C THR A 77 -0.52 -13.63 6.39
N ASN A 78 -0.37 -12.52 5.64
CA ASN A 78 -1.50 -11.74 5.15
C ASN A 78 -2.41 -12.54 4.21
N ALA A 79 -1.83 -13.33 3.31
CA ALA A 79 -2.61 -14.17 2.40
C ALA A 79 -3.44 -15.20 3.17
N ILE A 80 -2.84 -15.85 4.14
CA ILE A 80 -3.53 -16.82 4.98
C ILE A 80 -4.64 -16.17 5.80
N GLN A 81 -4.42 -14.99 6.38
CA GLN A 81 -5.46 -14.25 7.10
C GLN A 81 -6.64 -13.85 6.18
N ARG A 82 -6.38 -13.51 4.91
CA ARG A 82 -7.42 -13.11 3.95
C ARG A 82 -8.14 -14.29 3.32
N TYR A 83 -7.42 -15.35 2.99
CA TYR A 83 -7.90 -16.47 2.16
C TYR A 83 -8.06 -17.77 2.94
N GLY A 84 -7.36 -17.90 4.07
CA GLY A 84 -7.47 -19.05 4.96
C GLY A 84 -8.73 -19.00 5.81
N GLN A 85 -9.40 -20.14 5.97
CA GLN A 85 -10.63 -20.22 6.73
C GLN A 85 -10.43 -20.24 8.25
N ASN A 86 -9.20 -20.36 8.76
CA ASN A 86 -8.87 -20.39 10.19
C ASN A 86 -7.37 -20.17 10.45
N GLU A 87 -7.02 -19.74 11.68
CA GLU A 87 -5.65 -19.52 12.19
C GLU A 87 -4.70 -20.73 12.05
N ARG A 88 -5.23 -21.91 11.90
CA ARG A 88 -4.47 -23.15 11.64
C ARG A 88 -3.65 -23.11 10.35
N SER A 89 -3.96 -22.18 9.46
CA SER A 89 -3.39 -22.17 8.11
C SER A 89 -1.92 -21.76 8.07
N LEU A 90 -1.44 -20.83 8.94
CA LEU A 90 -0.01 -20.46 8.98
C LEU A 90 0.84 -21.64 9.47
N PHE A 91 0.44 -22.27 10.57
CA PHE A 91 1.14 -23.46 11.08
C PHE A 91 1.03 -24.64 10.11
N THR A 92 -0.09 -24.74 9.39
CA THR A 92 -0.24 -25.73 8.31
C THR A 92 0.75 -25.45 7.18
N PHE A 93 0.96 -24.19 6.80
CA PHE A 93 1.97 -23.82 5.81
C PHE A 93 3.38 -24.18 6.28
N LEU A 94 3.73 -23.88 7.52
CA LEU A 94 5.06 -24.16 8.08
C LEU A 94 5.34 -25.66 8.19
N ALA A 95 4.33 -26.46 8.53
CA ALA A 95 4.41 -27.90 8.65
C ALA A 95 4.03 -28.66 7.34
N ALA A 96 3.65 -27.93 6.29
CA ALA A 96 3.18 -28.54 5.05
C ALA A 96 4.27 -29.39 4.39
N GLN A 97 3.88 -30.56 3.94
CA GLN A 97 4.67 -31.43 3.07
C GLN A 97 3.94 -31.46 1.73
N GLY A 98 4.60 -31.11 0.66
CA GLY A 98 4.04 -31.12 -0.69
C GLY A 98 4.48 -29.96 -1.57
N THR A 99 3.96 -29.92 -2.77
CA THR A 99 4.36 -29.00 -3.83
C THR A 99 4.36 -27.53 -3.39
N ASN A 100 5.49 -26.88 -3.56
CA ASN A 100 5.74 -25.50 -3.17
C ASN A 100 5.72 -25.22 -1.65
N SER A 101 5.82 -26.26 -0.80
CA SER A 101 5.91 -26.07 0.65
C SER A 101 7.30 -25.57 1.07
N ILE A 102 7.37 -24.99 2.27
CA ILE A 102 8.63 -24.55 2.85
C ILE A 102 9.55 -25.73 3.19
N SER A 103 8.98 -26.92 3.48
CA SER A 103 9.73 -28.13 3.81
C SER A 103 10.48 -28.72 2.62
N GLU A 104 10.02 -28.48 1.40
CA GLU A 104 10.69 -28.92 0.17
C GLU A 104 11.75 -27.92 -0.33
N PHE A 105 11.86 -26.77 0.32
CA PHE A 105 12.80 -25.75 -0.09
C PHE A 105 14.19 -26.04 0.48
N GLU A 106 15.17 -26.20 -0.41
CA GLU A 106 16.59 -26.29 -0.06
C GLU A 106 17.21 -24.89 -0.18
N PRO A 107 17.62 -24.28 0.94
CA PRO A 107 18.24 -22.97 0.91
C PRO A 107 19.61 -23.01 0.22
N SER A 108 19.92 -21.98 -0.54
CA SER A 108 21.25 -21.76 -1.13
C SER A 108 21.68 -20.31 -0.88
N GLU A 109 22.94 -20.01 -1.15
CA GLU A 109 23.48 -18.66 -0.99
C GLU A 109 22.66 -17.63 -1.78
N HIS A 110 22.27 -16.52 -1.14
CA HIS A 110 21.40 -15.49 -1.70
C HIS A 110 20.04 -15.97 -2.22
N GLN A 111 19.58 -17.12 -1.74
CA GLN A 111 18.28 -17.65 -2.10
C GLN A 111 17.48 -18.06 -0.88
N THR A 112 16.35 -17.37 -0.66
CA THR A 112 15.41 -17.65 0.42
C THR A 112 14.14 -18.27 -0.14
N TYR A 113 13.26 -18.73 0.75
CA TYR A 113 11.88 -18.99 0.36
C TYR A 113 11.20 -17.64 0.13
N ASN A 114 11.39 -17.12 -1.08
CA ASN A 114 11.09 -15.74 -1.47
C ASN A 114 9.66 -15.55 -1.98
N LEU A 115 9.31 -14.29 -2.30
CA LEU A 115 7.98 -13.94 -2.77
C LEU A 115 7.49 -14.72 -3.99
N GLN A 116 8.37 -15.14 -4.91
CA GLN A 116 7.98 -15.99 -6.03
C GLN A 116 7.47 -17.35 -5.54
N LYS A 117 8.14 -17.96 -4.55
CA LYS A 117 7.71 -19.22 -3.95
C LYS A 117 6.38 -19.07 -3.22
N VAL A 118 6.22 -17.96 -2.49
CA VAL A 118 4.95 -17.61 -1.83
C VAL A 118 3.83 -17.47 -2.84
N TYR A 119 4.07 -16.80 -3.99
CA TYR A 119 3.08 -16.68 -5.06
C TYR A 119 2.63 -18.05 -5.56
N ASP A 120 3.59 -18.94 -5.86
CA ASP A 120 3.29 -20.26 -6.38
C ASP A 120 2.53 -21.12 -5.34
N TYR A 121 2.88 -21.03 -4.06
CA TYR A 121 2.16 -21.68 -2.97
C TYR A 121 0.71 -21.17 -2.85
N ILE A 122 0.52 -19.85 -2.87
CA ILE A 122 -0.83 -19.26 -2.76
C ILE A 122 -1.68 -19.64 -3.95
N LEU A 123 -1.12 -19.54 -5.16
CA LEU A 123 -1.85 -19.90 -6.37
C LEU A 123 -2.28 -21.36 -6.36
N TYR A 124 -1.41 -22.27 -5.92
CA TYR A 124 -1.70 -23.70 -5.86
C TYR A 124 -2.76 -24.05 -4.81
N ASN A 125 -2.63 -23.51 -3.59
CA ASN A 125 -3.46 -23.91 -2.46
C ASN A 125 -4.80 -23.15 -2.36
N PHE A 126 -4.87 -21.92 -2.90
CA PHE A 126 -6.06 -21.06 -2.79
C PHE A 126 -6.70 -20.75 -4.17
N TYR A 127 -6.33 -21.48 -5.23
CA TYR A 127 -6.77 -21.20 -6.59
C TYR A 127 -8.29 -21.01 -6.73
N SER A 128 -9.08 -21.89 -6.13
CA SER A 128 -10.55 -21.80 -6.20
C SER A 128 -11.08 -20.50 -5.59
N TYR A 129 -10.53 -20.09 -4.44
CA TYR A 129 -10.90 -18.86 -3.77
C TYR A 129 -10.48 -17.62 -4.57
N LEU A 130 -9.28 -17.65 -5.17
CA LEU A 130 -8.75 -16.53 -5.95
C LEU A 130 -9.54 -16.30 -7.26
N LYS A 131 -10.12 -17.37 -7.81
CA LYS A 131 -10.91 -17.32 -9.03
C LYS A 131 -12.33 -16.82 -8.78
N ASP A 132 -12.86 -17.00 -7.57
CA ASP A 132 -14.18 -16.51 -7.20
C ASP A 132 -14.16 -14.98 -7.04
N ALA A 133 -15.33 -14.33 -7.08
CA ALA A 133 -15.46 -12.89 -6.92
C ALA A 133 -15.12 -12.47 -5.47
N ASN A 134 -13.84 -12.26 -5.19
CA ASN A 134 -13.35 -11.72 -3.93
C ASN A 134 -12.75 -10.32 -4.13
N ALA A 135 -12.44 -9.62 -3.03
CA ALA A 135 -11.93 -8.24 -3.07
C ALA A 135 -10.58 -8.09 -3.83
N ASP A 136 -9.78 -9.16 -3.87
CA ASP A 136 -8.43 -9.15 -4.46
C ASP A 136 -8.39 -9.77 -5.87
N SER A 137 -9.53 -10.24 -6.40
CA SER A 137 -9.60 -10.96 -7.70
C SER A 137 -9.02 -10.15 -8.86
N MET A 138 -9.24 -8.84 -8.89
CA MET A 138 -8.69 -7.95 -9.91
C MET A 138 -7.15 -7.88 -9.82
N SER A 139 -6.59 -7.77 -8.62
CA SER A 139 -5.14 -7.75 -8.41
C SER A 139 -4.48 -9.06 -8.82
N TRP A 140 -5.10 -10.21 -8.51
CA TRP A 140 -4.62 -11.51 -8.95
C TRP A 140 -4.67 -11.66 -10.47
N SER A 141 -5.76 -11.19 -11.10
CA SER A 141 -5.87 -11.16 -12.57
C SER A 141 -4.78 -10.28 -13.19
N THR A 142 -4.50 -9.10 -12.60
CA THR A 142 -3.43 -8.22 -13.07
C THR A 142 -2.07 -8.89 -13.02
N ILE A 143 -1.77 -9.66 -11.97
CA ILE A 143 -0.51 -10.41 -11.88
C ILE A 143 -0.44 -11.45 -13.00
N GLN A 144 -1.50 -12.24 -13.21
CA GLN A 144 -1.53 -13.26 -14.25
C GLN A 144 -1.36 -12.69 -15.65
N VAL A 145 -2.12 -11.64 -15.98
CA VAL A 145 -1.98 -10.93 -17.27
C VAL A 145 -0.58 -10.35 -17.45
N SER A 146 0.04 -9.85 -16.39
CA SER A 146 1.42 -9.33 -16.45
C SER A 146 2.43 -10.45 -16.71
N ILE A 147 2.23 -11.64 -16.15
CA ILE A 147 3.06 -12.81 -16.43
C ILE A 147 2.90 -13.22 -17.90
N GLU A 148 1.67 -13.35 -18.41
CA GLU A 148 1.41 -13.67 -19.82
C GLU A 148 2.04 -12.64 -20.77
N ARG A 149 2.04 -11.35 -20.39
CA ARG A 149 2.73 -10.31 -21.15
C ARG A 149 4.24 -10.48 -21.16
N VAL A 150 4.86 -10.90 -20.04
CA VAL A 150 6.29 -11.21 -19.99
C VAL A 150 6.60 -12.36 -20.93
N GLU A 151 5.85 -13.46 -20.86
CA GLU A 151 6.05 -14.65 -21.66
C GLU A 151 5.85 -14.39 -23.18
N GLY A 152 4.98 -13.44 -23.51
CA GLY A 152 4.72 -13.03 -24.90
C GLY A 152 5.71 -12.00 -25.48
N GLN A 153 6.75 -11.59 -24.74
CA GLN A 153 7.76 -10.63 -25.18
C GLN A 153 9.06 -11.32 -25.60
N ASP A 154 9.83 -10.63 -26.43
CA ASP A 154 11.18 -11.08 -26.80
C ASP A 154 12.18 -10.77 -25.68
N TRP A 155 12.86 -11.80 -25.19
CA TRP A 155 13.93 -11.76 -24.20
C TRP A 155 15.23 -12.28 -24.80
N ALA A 156 16.37 -11.95 -24.19
CA ALA A 156 17.66 -12.40 -24.68
C ALA A 156 17.81 -13.93 -24.63
N ASN A 157 17.20 -14.55 -23.62
CA ASN A 157 17.14 -16.00 -23.43
C ASN A 157 15.98 -16.37 -22.48
N GLU A 158 15.72 -17.67 -22.35
CA GLU A 158 14.66 -18.21 -21.49
C GLU A 158 14.92 -17.91 -20.01
N GLU A 159 16.16 -17.90 -19.56
CA GLU A 159 16.53 -17.59 -18.17
C GLU A 159 16.15 -16.16 -17.80
N GLU A 160 16.43 -15.18 -18.66
CA GLU A 160 16.03 -13.78 -18.44
C GLU A 160 14.51 -13.64 -18.37
N MET A 161 13.76 -14.33 -19.23
CA MET A 161 12.31 -14.37 -19.19
C MET A 161 11.80 -14.93 -17.86
N LEU A 162 12.35 -16.05 -17.39
CA LEU A 162 11.99 -16.66 -16.11
C LEU A 162 12.31 -15.75 -14.93
N GLN A 163 13.44 -15.05 -14.96
CA GLN A 163 13.80 -14.05 -13.95
C GLN A 163 12.81 -12.87 -13.95
N ALA A 164 12.38 -12.39 -15.14
CA ALA A 164 11.37 -11.36 -15.27
C ALA A 164 10.02 -11.81 -14.70
N VAL A 165 9.58 -13.05 -14.94
CA VAL A 165 8.37 -13.64 -14.34
C VAL A 165 8.47 -13.66 -12.81
N LYS A 166 9.63 -14.06 -12.25
CA LYS A 166 9.85 -14.04 -10.80
C LYS A 166 9.68 -12.63 -10.21
N LEU A 167 10.24 -11.63 -10.88
CA LEU A 167 10.11 -10.22 -10.45
C LEU A 167 8.66 -9.73 -10.53
N VAL A 168 7.93 -10.07 -11.58
CA VAL A 168 6.50 -9.71 -11.70
C VAL A 168 5.67 -10.33 -10.58
N LYS A 169 5.90 -11.60 -10.23
CA LYS A 169 5.26 -12.26 -9.09
C LYS A 169 5.56 -11.51 -7.78
N ALA A 170 6.82 -11.14 -7.54
CA ALA A 170 7.24 -10.40 -6.35
C ALA A 170 6.58 -9.02 -6.28
N ILE A 171 6.62 -8.23 -7.37
CA ILE A 171 5.96 -6.92 -7.44
C ILE A 171 4.47 -7.05 -7.15
N GLY A 172 3.82 -8.05 -7.74
CA GLY A 172 2.40 -8.31 -7.55
C GLY A 172 2.05 -8.54 -6.08
N LEU A 173 2.77 -9.43 -5.40
CA LEU A 173 2.53 -9.71 -3.98
C LEU A 173 2.87 -8.50 -3.09
N LEU A 174 3.94 -7.77 -3.37
CA LEU A 174 4.31 -6.56 -2.65
C LEU A 174 3.25 -5.46 -2.79
N ASN A 175 2.62 -5.35 -3.96
CA ASN A 175 1.52 -4.41 -4.17
C ASN A 175 0.24 -4.85 -3.47
N LEU A 176 -0.03 -6.14 -3.43
CA LEU A 176 -1.25 -6.71 -2.85
C LEU A 176 -1.23 -6.70 -1.32
N PHE A 177 -0.08 -7.04 -0.72
CA PHE A 177 0.08 -7.21 0.73
C PHE A 177 0.91 -6.10 1.39
N GLY A 178 1.39 -5.12 0.63
CA GLY A 178 2.16 -4.01 1.17
C GLY A 178 1.35 -3.14 2.13
N THR A 179 1.99 -2.69 3.20
CA THR A 179 1.39 -1.81 4.22
C THR A 179 1.07 -0.42 3.68
N ALA A 180 0.25 0.34 4.41
CA ALA A 180 0.04 1.75 4.11
C ALA A 180 1.37 2.52 4.25
N GLY A 181 1.80 3.18 3.16
CA GLY A 181 3.08 3.90 3.11
C GLY A 181 4.30 3.05 2.72
N PHE A 182 4.09 1.76 2.38
CA PHE A 182 5.14 0.93 1.78
C PHE A 182 5.64 1.54 0.48
N LYS A 183 6.98 1.58 0.34
CA LYS A 183 7.67 2.13 -0.83
C LYS A 183 8.42 1.02 -1.56
N LEU A 184 8.38 1.04 -2.89
CA LEU A 184 9.10 0.08 -3.73
C LEU A 184 9.74 0.82 -4.90
N THR A 185 11.00 1.19 -4.74
CA THR A 185 11.78 1.81 -5.82
C THR A 185 12.48 0.74 -6.67
N GLU A 186 13.03 1.13 -7.83
CA GLU A 186 13.87 0.26 -8.65
C GLU A 186 15.05 -0.29 -7.83
N ARG A 187 15.69 0.55 -7.00
CA ARG A 187 16.78 0.15 -6.13
C ARG A 187 16.34 -0.92 -5.12
N ASN A 188 15.25 -0.66 -4.38
CA ASN A 188 14.77 -1.61 -3.37
C ASN A 188 14.41 -2.97 -3.98
N LEU A 189 13.78 -2.98 -5.16
CA LEU A 189 13.45 -4.22 -5.86
C LEU A 189 14.71 -4.94 -6.36
N THR A 190 15.71 -4.19 -6.84
CA THR A 190 17.02 -4.76 -7.26
C THR A 190 17.73 -5.40 -6.08
N ASP A 191 17.78 -4.72 -4.93
CA ASP A 191 18.41 -5.23 -3.71
C ASP A 191 17.68 -6.50 -3.21
N TYR A 192 16.32 -6.49 -3.19
CA TYR A 192 15.55 -7.67 -2.86
C TYR A 192 15.81 -8.85 -3.81
N ALA A 193 15.85 -8.59 -5.12
CA ALA A 193 16.06 -9.63 -6.12
C ALA A 193 17.45 -10.27 -5.99
N ARG A 194 18.46 -9.49 -5.66
CA ARG A 194 19.81 -10.02 -5.42
C ARG A 194 19.87 -10.85 -4.14
N GLU A 195 19.38 -10.31 -3.02
CA GLU A 195 19.51 -10.91 -1.69
C GLU A 195 18.58 -12.12 -1.46
N ALA A 196 17.39 -12.13 -2.08
CA ALA A 196 16.38 -13.16 -1.83
C ALA A 196 16.16 -14.12 -2.99
N MET A 197 16.48 -13.71 -4.23
CA MET A 197 16.13 -14.47 -5.45
C MET A 197 17.35 -14.90 -6.27
N ALA A 198 18.57 -14.51 -5.88
CA ALA A 198 19.83 -14.73 -6.60
C ALA A 198 19.77 -14.23 -8.06
N ILE A 199 19.24 -13.00 -8.27
CA ILE A 199 19.15 -12.37 -9.59
C ILE A 199 20.10 -11.16 -9.62
N ASP A 200 21.30 -11.35 -10.16
CA ASP A 200 22.33 -10.31 -10.19
C ASP A 200 22.02 -9.20 -11.20
N ASN A 201 21.43 -9.54 -12.34
CA ASN A 201 21.04 -8.61 -13.42
C ASN A 201 19.64 -8.00 -13.24
N ALA A 202 19.10 -8.01 -12.01
CA ALA A 202 17.74 -7.57 -11.71
C ALA A 202 17.45 -6.15 -12.19
N LYS A 203 18.43 -5.22 -12.05
CA LYS A 203 18.28 -3.84 -12.51
C LYS A 203 17.96 -3.73 -14.00
N GLU A 204 18.69 -4.48 -14.83
CA GLU A 204 18.47 -4.49 -16.28
C GLU A 204 17.10 -5.07 -16.66
N ILE A 205 16.69 -6.13 -15.97
CA ILE A 205 15.38 -6.75 -16.18
C ILE A 205 14.26 -5.81 -15.77
N ILE A 206 14.37 -5.09 -14.63
CA ILE A 206 13.40 -4.11 -14.18
C ILE A 206 13.25 -2.97 -15.21
N GLN A 207 14.35 -2.48 -15.76
CA GLN A 207 14.34 -1.47 -16.81
C GLN A 207 13.67 -1.97 -18.09
N LYS A 208 13.93 -3.22 -18.50
CA LYS A 208 13.23 -3.86 -19.63
C LYS A 208 11.73 -4.01 -19.36
N LEU A 209 11.34 -4.44 -18.16
CA LEU A 209 9.93 -4.52 -17.76
C LEU A 209 9.22 -3.16 -17.83
N SER A 210 9.91 -2.09 -17.42
CA SER A 210 9.41 -0.71 -17.52
C SER A 210 9.30 -0.25 -18.97
N ALA A 211 10.34 -0.49 -19.80
CA ALA A 211 10.33 -0.13 -21.21
C ALA A 211 9.24 -0.85 -22.01
N LYS A 212 8.96 -2.13 -21.64
CA LYS A 212 7.89 -2.95 -22.23
C LYS A 212 6.51 -2.63 -21.64
N LYS A 213 6.40 -1.63 -20.76
CA LYS A 213 5.15 -1.22 -20.08
C LYS A 213 4.44 -2.38 -19.34
N ILE A 214 5.21 -3.28 -18.76
CA ILE A 214 4.68 -4.34 -17.89
C ILE A 214 4.58 -3.83 -16.46
N ILE A 215 5.53 -2.97 -16.06
CA ILE A 215 5.53 -2.27 -14.78
C ILE A 215 5.63 -0.77 -15.01
N ARG A 216 5.20 0.01 -14.02
CA ARG A 216 5.34 1.46 -13.98
C ARG A 216 5.67 1.94 -12.57
N PHE A 217 6.33 3.08 -12.47
CA PHE A 217 6.51 3.75 -11.18
C PHE A 217 5.35 4.71 -10.93
N ALA A 218 4.59 4.47 -9.86
CA ALA A 218 3.52 5.35 -9.42
C ALA A 218 4.08 6.37 -8.42
N ALA A 219 4.38 7.59 -8.88
CA ALA A 219 5.03 8.63 -8.10
C ALA A 219 4.23 9.01 -6.84
N TYR A 220 2.90 9.03 -6.90
CA TYR A 220 2.02 9.34 -5.77
C TYR A 220 2.02 8.28 -4.65
N LYS A 221 2.45 7.04 -4.96
CA LYS A 221 2.63 5.93 -4.00
C LYS A 221 4.11 5.67 -3.71
N GLU A 222 5.03 6.30 -4.43
CA GLU A 222 6.47 6.00 -4.40
C GLU A 222 6.77 4.50 -4.61
N ARG A 223 6.08 3.86 -5.57
CA ARG A 223 6.07 2.40 -5.70
C ARG A 223 6.02 1.95 -7.15
N LEU A 224 6.83 0.94 -7.48
CA LEU A 224 6.68 0.17 -8.71
C LEU A 224 5.39 -0.65 -8.64
N MET A 225 4.59 -0.58 -9.68
CA MET A 225 3.31 -1.29 -9.79
C MET A 225 3.24 -2.02 -11.11
N LEU A 226 2.46 -3.10 -11.16
CA LEU A 226 2.08 -3.75 -12.41
C LEU A 226 1.20 -2.80 -13.22
N PHE A 227 1.38 -2.83 -14.53
CA PHE A 227 0.59 -1.99 -15.43
C PHE A 227 -0.79 -2.64 -15.66
N GLU A 228 -1.81 -2.04 -15.11
CA GLU A 228 -3.19 -2.44 -15.34
C GLU A 228 -3.63 -1.88 -16.69
N GLY A 229 -3.52 -2.70 -17.73
CA GLY A 229 -3.68 -2.42 -19.14
C GLY A 229 -4.90 -1.59 -19.59
N THR A 230 -4.89 -0.30 -19.32
CA THR A 230 -5.54 0.66 -20.18
C THR A 230 -4.47 1.22 -21.10
N ASP A 231 -4.70 1.22 -22.41
CA ASP A 231 -3.79 1.82 -23.42
C ASP A 231 -3.62 3.34 -23.24
N VAL A 232 -4.21 3.89 -22.19
CA VAL A 232 -4.19 5.31 -21.85
C VAL A 232 -3.03 5.58 -20.91
N ASP A 233 -2.05 6.34 -21.38
CA ASP A 233 -1.03 6.94 -20.51
C ASP A 233 -1.69 8.01 -19.63
N LEU A 234 -2.17 7.57 -18.46
CA LEU A 234 -2.88 8.43 -17.51
C LEU A 234 -2.07 9.69 -17.14
N GLU A 235 -0.74 9.63 -17.11
CA GLU A 235 0.09 10.80 -16.84
C GLU A 235 0.16 11.75 -18.05
N ALA A 236 0.14 11.22 -19.27
CA ALA A 236 0.02 12.02 -20.47
C ALA A 236 -1.37 12.64 -20.56
N GLU A 237 -2.43 11.88 -20.32
CA GLU A 237 -3.82 12.37 -20.31
C GLU A 237 -4.06 13.40 -19.20
N ILE A 238 -3.52 13.21 -18.00
CA ILE A 238 -3.60 14.22 -16.93
C ILE A 238 -2.85 15.50 -17.31
N ARG A 239 -1.68 15.38 -17.97
CA ARG A 239 -0.94 16.56 -18.46
C ARG A 239 -1.71 17.27 -19.57
N GLU A 240 -2.28 16.53 -20.50
CA GLU A 240 -3.09 17.08 -21.61
C GLU A 240 -4.38 17.68 -21.07
N ALA A 241 -5.09 17.01 -20.19
CA ALA A 241 -6.23 17.56 -19.47
C ALA A 241 -5.86 18.81 -18.66
N GLY A 242 -4.70 18.82 -18.01
CA GLY A 242 -4.18 20.00 -17.30
C GLY A 242 -3.84 21.18 -18.21
N MET A 243 -3.50 20.93 -19.48
CA MET A 243 -3.32 21.98 -20.51
C MET A 243 -4.66 22.48 -21.06
N MET A 244 -5.68 21.61 -21.10
CA MET A 244 -7.03 21.96 -21.59
C MET A 244 -7.89 22.64 -20.53
N VAL A 245 -7.60 22.43 -19.25
CA VAL A 245 -8.27 23.15 -18.17
C VAL A 245 -7.78 24.59 -18.22
N SER A 246 -8.63 25.48 -18.74
CA SER A 246 -8.42 26.93 -18.59
C SER A 246 -8.29 27.23 -17.09
N ARG A 247 -7.15 27.78 -16.68
CA ARG A 247 -6.97 28.22 -15.29
C ARG A 247 -8.11 29.15 -14.95
N PRO A 248 -8.93 28.87 -13.93
CA PRO A 248 -9.96 29.79 -13.52
C PRO A 248 -9.35 31.16 -13.23
N VAL A 249 -10.07 32.23 -13.52
CA VAL A 249 -9.61 33.61 -13.32
C VAL A 249 -9.31 33.84 -11.86
N THR A 250 -10.06 33.14 -10.96
CA THR A 250 -9.74 33.02 -9.53
C THR A 250 -10.19 31.65 -9.02
N PHE A 251 -9.27 30.89 -8.45
CA PHE A 251 -9.54 29.60 -7.80
C PHE A 251 -10.53 29.73 -6.62
N VAL A 252 -10.50 30.87 -5.96
CA VAL A 252 -11.40 31.24 -4.85
C VAL A 252 -12.86 31.33 -5.31
N ASP A 253 -13.14 31.86 -6.48
CA ASP A 253 -14.52 31.98 -6.98
C ASP A 253 -15.15 30.62 -7.26
N GLU A 254 -14.38 29.68 -7.85
CA GLU A 254 -14.86 28.31 -8.07
C GLU A 254 -15.11 27.56 -6.76
N LEU A 255 -14.21 27.72 -5.79
CA LEU A 255 -14.39 27.13 -4.46
C LEU A 255 -15.62 27.72 -3.76
N ASN A 256 -15.88 29.03 -3.87
CA ASN A 256 -17.07 29.65 -3.32
C ASN A 256 -18.35 29.12 -3.95
N VAL A 257 -18.36 28.88 -5.25
CA VAL A 257 -19.51 28.23 -5.92
C VAL A 257 -19.73 26.82 -5.39
N PHE A 258 -18.66 26.05 -5.21
CA PHE A 258 -18.73 24.70 -4.65
C PHE A 258 -19.22 24.68 -3.21
N PHE A 259 -18.82 25.66 -2.38
CA PHE A 259 -19.18 25.76 -0.97
C PHE A 259 -20.44 26.60 -0.70
N SER A 260 -20.99 27.27 -1.70
CA SER A 260 -22.10 28.24 -1.57
C SER A 260 -23.38 27.72 -0.89
N ARG A 261 -23.47 26.44 -0.55
CA ARG A 261 -24.64 25.84 0.13
C ARG A 261 -24.26 25.04 1.38
N ARG A 262 -23.09 25.22 1.95
CA ARG A 262 -22.64 24.47 3.11
C ARG A 262 -22.67 25.32 4.36
N ILE A 263 -23.76 25.17 5.13
CA ILE A 263 -23.93 25.78 6.43
C ILE A 263 -23.44 24.84 7.51
N SER A 264 -22.64 25.33 8.46
CA SER A 264 -22.16 24.58 9.62
C SER A 264 -23.01 24.86 10.85
N PRO A 265 -23.84 23.91 11.33
CA PRO A 265 -24.58 24.09 12.57
C PRO A 265 -23.66 23.93 13.78
N VAL A 266 -23.80 24.87 14.77
CA VAL A 266 -23.05 24.82 16.03
C VAL A 266 -23.74 23.84 17.00
N LYS A 267 -23.47 22.55 16.80
CA LYS A 267 -24.14 21.46 17.55
C LYS A 267 -23.93 21.57 19.06
N ALA A 268 -22.73 21.91 19.52
CA ALA A 268 -22.42 22.03 20.94
C ALA A 268 -23.28 23.11 21.61
N HIS A 269 -23.48 24.28 20.97
CA HIS A 269 -24.31 25.33 21.47
C HIS A 269 -25.79 24.90 21.53
N PHE A 270 -26.27 24.23 20.48
CA PHE A 270 -27.64 23.71 20.46
C PHE A 270 -27.89 22.73 21.60
N TYR A 271 -26.99 21.80 21.87
CA TYR A 271 -27.16 20.86 22.99
C TYR A 271 -27.08 21.51 24.36
N GLN A 272 -26.31 22.58 24.51
CA GLN A 272 -26.15 23.27 25.82
C GLN A 272 -27.22 24.31 26.08
N LYS A 273 -27.68 25.04 25.06
CA LYS A 273 -28.54 26.22 25.19
C LYS A 273 -29.92 26.06 24.55
N GLY A 274 -30.14 25.00 23.75
CA GLY A 274 -31.40 24.73 23.07
C GLY A 274 -31.70 25.64 21.87
N THR A 275 -30.80 26.57 21.53
CA THR A 275 -30.98 27.50 20.40
C THR A 275 -30.07 27.10 19.24
N PRO A 276 -30.63 26.95 18.02
CA PRO A 276 -29.80 26.66 16.86
C PRO A 276 -28.99 27.90 16.47
N ARG A 277 -27.72 27.67 16.13
CA ARG A 277 -26.84 28.69 15.54
C ARG A 277 -26.15 28.10 14.33
N PHE A 278 -25.89 28.96 13.33
CA PHE A 278 -25.36 28.55 12.04
C PHE A 278 -24.22 29.45 11.62
N PHE A 279 -23.13 28.82 11.13
CA PHE A 279 -22.02 29.52 10.50
C PHE A 279 -22.03 29.20 9.01
N ASP A 280 -21.73 30.22 8.20
CA ASP A 280 -21.54 30.03 6.76
C ASP A 280 -20.04 29.99 6.41
N TYR A 281 -19.70 29.33 5.32
CA TYR A 281 -18.31 29.24 4.84
C TYR A 281 -18.06 30.34 3.83
N MET A 282 -16.92 31.03 4.00
CA MET A 282 -16.40 32.00 3.04
C MET A 282 -14.97 31.62 2.66
N ILE A 283 -14.68 31.53 1.37
CA ILE A 283 -13.35 31.23 0.86
C ILE A 283 -12.77 32.51 0.26
N ARG A 284 -11.55 32.86 0.70
CA ARG A 284 -10.89 34.11 0.30
C ARG A 284 -9.38 33.90 0.13
N GLU A 285 -8.73 34.87 -0.52
CA GLU A 285 -7.26 34.92 -0.60
C GLU A 285 -6.65 35.65 0.60
N GLU A 286 -7.38 36.61 1.16
CA GLU A 286 -6.96 37.44 2.31
C GLU A 286 -8.06 37.48 3.39
N PRO A 287 -7.71 37.52 4.68
CA PRO A 287 -8.69 37.64 5.76
C PRO A 287 -9.33 39.01 5.79
N ILE A 288 -10.61 39.08 6.08
CA ILE A 288 -11.35 40.33 6.22
C ILE A 288 -12.18 40.25 7.48
N ASP A 289 -12.17 41.33 8.26
CA ASP A 289 -13.07 41.47 9.42
C ASP A 289 -14.52 41.76 8.95
N ILE A 290 -15.42 40.82 9.14
CA ILE A 290 -16.81 40.89 8.68
C ILE A 290 -17.75 40.70 9.84
N VAL A 291 -18.65 41.65 10.03
CA VAL A 291 -19.76 41.52 10.96
C VAL A 291 -20.88 40.72 10.28
N PRO A 292 -21.37 39.62 10.89
CA PRO A 292 -22.46 38.85 10.33
C PRO A 292 -23.71 39.69 10.12
N THR A 293 -24.23 39.66 8.90
CA THR A 293 -25.49 40.34 8.56
C THR A 293 -26.42 39.32 7.91
N GLY A 294 -27.62 39.11 8.45
CA GLY A 294 -28.61 38.23 7.87
C GLY A 294 -28.91 36.98 8.71
N ASP A 295 -29.12 35.87 8.06
CA ASP A 295 -29.61 34.62 8.68
C ASP A 295 -28.50 33.73 9.29
N THR A 296 -27.24 34.20 9.33
CA THR A 296 -26.10 33.48 9.90
C THR A 296 -25.55 34.18 11.13
N ASP A 297 -25.17 33.41 12.14
CA ASP A 297 -24.56 33.89 13.38
C ASP A 297 -23.08 34.24 13.26
N GLY A 298 -22.42 33.76 12.19
CA GLY A 298 -21.01 33.99 11.93
C GLY A 298 -20.52 33.38 10.65
N TYR A 299 -19.25 33.56 10.35
CA TYR A 299 -18.57 33.02 9.18
C TYR A 299 -17.36 32.18 9.58
N ILE A 300 -17.12 31.13 8.82
CA ILE A 300 -15.86 30.34 8.87
C ILE A 300 -15.11 30.73 7.63
N GLU A 301 -14.05 31.54 7.79
CA GLU A 301 -13.20 31.93 6.68
C GLU A 301 -12.12 30.89 6.40
N LEU A 302 -12.12 30.37 5.17
CA LEU A 302 -11.06 29.50 4.65
C LEU A 302 -10.16 30.32 3.75
N ILE A 303 -8.93 30.60 4.20
CA ILE A 303 -7.99 31.45 3.49
C ILE A 303 -7.05 30.58 2.64
N PHE A 304 -7.14 30.77 1.33
CA PHE A 304 -6.27 30.12 0.34
C PHE A 304 -5.32 31.15 -0.26
N SER A 305 -4.16 31.32 0.35
CA SER A 305 -3.14 32.23 -0.16
C SER A 305 -2.09 31.49 -0.98
N THR A 306 -1.71 32.06 -2.13
CA THR A 306 -0.64 31.55 -2.99
C THR A 306 0.76 32.01 -2.54
N HIS A 307 0.86 32.92 -1.55
CA HIS A 307 2.13 33.51 -1.11
C HIS A 307 2.51 33.13 0.33
N LYS A 308 3.77 32.66 0.52
CA LYS A 308 4.27 32.30 1.86
C LYS A 308 4.25 33.44 2.90
N LYS A 309 4.40 34.69 2.49
CA LYS A 309 4.29 35.86 3.39
C LYS A 309 2.89 36.04 3.97
N ALA A 310 1.86 35.69 3.22
CA ALA A 310 0.47 35.81 3.67
C ALA A 310 0.15 34.86 4.84
N LEU A 311 0.84 33.73 4.99
CA LEU A 311 0.63 32.80 6.10
C LEU A 311 1.02 33.40 7.47
N GLU A 312 2.06 34.25 7.53
CA GLU A 312 2.45 34.95 8.75
C GLU A 312 1.49 36.09 9.08
N GLU A 313 1.03 36.82 8.06
CA GLU A 313 0.02 37.86 8.20
C GLU A 313 -1.34 37.30 8.64
N ILE A 314 -1.76 36.14 8.09
CA ILE A 314 -2.98 35.45 8.50
C ILE A 314 -2.90 35.01 9.97
N LYS A 315 -1.76 34.45 10.39
CA LYS A 315 -1.53 34.05 11.79
C LYS A 315 -1.59 35.24 12.73
N LYS A 316 -1.02 36.38 12.32
CA LYS A 316 -1.05 37.62 13.08
C LYS A 316 -2.48 38.15 13.17
N PHE A 317 -3.20 38.24 12.07
CA PHE A 317 -4.59 38.65 12.03
C PHE A 317 -5.49 37.77 12.93
N SER A 318 -5.31 36.44 12.83
CA SER A 318 -6.06 35.49 13.69
C SER A 318 -5.74 35.61 15.18
N SER A 319 -4.56 36.11 15.55
CA SER A 319 -4.16 36.31 16.94
C SER A 319 -4.55 37.69 17.51
N GLU A 320 -4.80 38.67 16.64
CA GLU A 320 -5.15 40.06 17.02
C GLU A 320 -6.67 40.32 16.99
N THR A 321 -7.44 39.51 16.29
CA THR A 321 -8.91 39.59 16.21
C THR A 321 -9.54 38.76 17.32
N ASP A 322 -10.31 39.39 18.14
CA ASP A 322 -11.06 38.81 19.26
C ASP A 322 -12.33 38.07 18.73
N HIS A 323 -12.10 37.08 17.85
CA HIS A 323 -13.14 36.21 17.33
C HIS A 323 -13.16 34.91 18.12
N ALA A 324 -14.17 34.78 18.96
CA ALA A 324 -14.48 33.58 19.72
C ALA A 324 -14.97 32.45 18.80
#